data_4d6103d2ce82bf84bc50361946d71cba
#
_entry.id   4d6103d2ce82bf84bc50361946d71cba
#
_cell.length_a   1.000
_cell.length_b   1.000
_cell.length_c   1.000
_cell.angle_alpha   90.00
_cell.angle_beta   90.00
_cell.angle_gamma   90.00
#
_symmetry.space_group_name_H-M   'P 1'
#
loop_
_entity.id
_entity.type
_entity.pdbx_description
1 polymer ?
#
loop_
_entity_poly.entity_id
_entity_poly.type
_entity_poly.pdbx_seq_one_letter_code
_entity_poly.pdbx_strand_id
1 'polypeptide(L)'
;MATVLLASDLGTLRRELRDMLEGPDLLIEEATNGRDVLKRVREGGVDLVVADLQIGSMGAMAICLELRHEESYGACDPVAVMMLLDRRADVFLARRSTADGFVVKPLEPLKVRQAVRALLRGESYEDETWRPTTVRVGATNAE
;
A
#
# COMPACT_ATOMS: atom_id res chain seq x y z
N MET A 1 -8.14 -15.63 -8.50
CA MET A 1 -8.48 -14.19 -8.41
C MET A 1 -8.04 -13.66 -7.06
N ALA A 2 -7.32 -12.56 -7.07
CA ALA A 2 -6.82 -11.96 -5.82
C ALA A 2 -7.79 -10.90 -5.33
N THR A 3 -7.87 -10.75 -4.01
CA THR A 3 -8.73 -9.74 -3.38
C THR A 3 -7.88 -8.60 -2.84
N VAL A 4 -8.18 -7.39 -3.31
CA VAL A 4 -7.48 -6.16 -2.92
C VAL A 4 -8.47 -5.26 -2.17
N LEU A 5 -8.08 -4.85 -0.96
CA LEU A 5 -8.88 -3.98 -0.13
C LEU A 5 -8.33 -2.56 -0.21
N LEU A 6 -9.13 -1.64 -0.73
CA LEU A 6 -8.74 -0.23 -0.85
C LEU A 6 -9.22 0.52 0.39
N ALA A 7 -8.30 1.12 1.11
CA ALA A 7 -8.60 1.76 2.39
C ALA A 7 -8.30 3.25 2.34
N SER A 8 -9.34 4.07 2.31
CA SER A 8 -9.25 5.52 2.39
C SER A 8 -10.61 6.07 2.77
N ASP A 9 -10.63 7.18 3.50
CA ASP A 9 -11.88 7.84 3.81
C ASP A 9 -12.33 8.78 2.68
N LEU A 10 -11.51 8.94 1.63
CA LEU A 10 -11.86 9.76 0.48
C LEU A 10 -12.46 8.89 -0.63
N GLY A 11 -13.76 9.08 -0.88
CA GLY A 11 -14.43 8.33 -1.93
C GLY A 11 -13.84 8.56 -3.32
N THR A 12 -13.34 9.78 -3.58
CA THR A 12 -12.72 10.08 -4.86
C THR A 12 -11.44 9.28 -5.06
N LEU A 13 -10.64 9.12 -4.01
CA LEU A 13 -9.41 8.35 -4.10
C LEU A 13 -9.71 6.86 -4.31
N ARG A 14 -10.70 6.33 -3.59
CA ARG A 14 -11.07 4.93 -3.77
C ARG A 14 -11.56 4.66 -5.20
N ARG A 15 -12.35 5.59 -5.76
CA ARG A 15 -12.83 5.46 -7.13
C ARG A 15 -11.67 5.51 -8.12
N GLU A 16 -10.74 6.42 -7.91
CA GLU A 16 -9.58 6.56 -8.77
C GLU A 16 -8.74 5.27 -8.76
N LEU A 17 -8.51 4.72 -7.58
CA LEU A 17 -7.76 3.47 -7.47
C LEU A 17 -8.51 2.31 -8.13
N ARG A 18 -9.82 2.25 -7.94
CA ARG A 18 -10.62 1.19 -8.57
C ARG A 18 -10.51 1.28 -10.09
N ASP A 19 -10.59 2.49 -10.63
CA ASP A 19 -10.46 2.67 -12.08
C ASP A 19 -9.10 2.24 -12.60
N MET A 20 -8.05 2.45 -11.81
CA MET A 20 -6.70 2.03 -12.21
C MET A 20 -6.50 0.53 -12.15
N LEU A 21 -7.19 -0.14 -11.24
CA LEU A 21 -6.93 -1.55 -10.94
C LEU A 21 -7.97 -2.52 -11.47
N GLU A 22 -9.13 -2.02 -11.85
CA GLU A 22 -10.24 -2.88 -12.25
C GLU A 22 -9.86 -3.79 -13.41
N GLY A 23 -10.20 -5.05 -13.30
CA GLY A 23 -9.90 -6.04 -14.32
C GLY A 23 -10.40 -7.41 -13.88
N PRO A 24 -10.33 -8.41 -14.78
CA PRO A 24 -10.91 -9.74 -14.50
C PRO A 24 -10.15 -10.53 -13.43
N ASP A 25 -8.93 -10.13 -13.13
CA ASP A 25 -8.11 -10.90 -12.21
C ASP A 25 -8.18 -10.42 -10.77
N LEU A 26 -8.84 -9.31 -10.51
CA LEU A 26 -8.89 -8.72 -9.17
C LEU A 26 -10.31 -8.56 -8.69
N LEU A 27 -10.54 -8.96 -7.45
CA LEU A 27 -11.75 -8.59 -6.73
C LEU A 27 -11.39 -7.40 -5.84
N ILE A 28 -12.07 -6.28 -6.03
CA ILE A 28 -11.75 -5.04 -5.33
C ILE A 28 -12.82 -4.76 -4.29
N GLU A 29 -12.39 -4.58 -3.05
CA GLU A 29 -13.27 -4.20 -1.95
C GLU A 29 -12.78 -2.88 -1.38
N GLU A 30 -13.62 -2.21 -0.59
CA GLU A 30 -13.29 -0.89 -0.06
C GLU A 30 -13.59 -0.82 1.43
N ALA A 31 -12.77 -0.05 2.15
CA ALA A 31 -12.99 0.28 3.55
C ALA A 31 -12.73 1.76 3.73
N THR A 32 -13.50 2.39 4.60
CA THR A 32 -13.42 3.84 4.81
C THR A 32 -12.66 4.23 6.05
N ASN A 33 -12.27 3.27 6.87
CA ASN A 33 -11.53 3.56 8.11
C ASN A 33 -10.71 2.34 8.50
N GLY A 34 -9.77 2.55 9.42
CA GLY A 34 -8.84 1.50 9.80
C GLY A 34 -9.49 0.34 10.55
N ARG A 35 -10.53 0.62 11.32
CA ARG A 35 -11.21 -0.44 12.05
C ARG A 35 -11.84 -1.43 11.09
N ASP A 36 -12.46 -0.94 10.04
CA ASP A 36 -13.07 -1.80 9.04
C ASP A 36 -12.02 -2.60 8.28
N VAL A 37 -10.84 -2.02 8.05
CA VAL A 37 -9.74 -2.76 7.44
C VAL A 37 -9.37 -3.96 8.30
N LEU A 38 -9.14 -3.73 9.58
CA LEU A 38 -8.74 -4.81 10.48
C LEU A 38 -9.81 -5.89 10.56
N LYS A 39 -11.07 -5.47 10.65
CA LYS A 39 -12.18 -6.42 10.72
C LYS A 39 -12.22 -7.28 9.45
N ARG A 40 -12.07 -6.65 8.28
CA ARG A 40 -12.15 -7.40 7.03
C ARG A 40 -10.99 -8.37 6.87
N VAL A 41 -9.78 -7.96 7.25
CA VAL A 41 -8.62 -8.84 7.14
C VAL A 41 -8.75 -10.04 8.07
N ARG A 42 -9.31 -9.83 9.26
CA ARG A 42 -9.51 -10.94 10.20
C ARG A 42 -10.47 -12.00 9.65
N GLU A 43 -11.39 -11.61 8.79
CA GLU A 43 -12.31 -12.55 8.15
C GLU A 43 -11.63 -13.47 7.15
N GLY A 44 -10.42 -13.11 6.73
CA GLY A 44 -9.66 -13.91 5.80
C GLY A 44 -9.95 -13.63 4.34
N GLY A 45 -9.07 -14.08 3.47
CA GLY A 45 -9.28 -13.97 2.03
C GLY A 45 -8.84 -12.68 1.38
N VAL A 46 -8.22 -11.76 2.14
CA VAL A 46 -7.68 -10.54 1.56
C VAL A 46 -6.20 -10.76 1.25
N ASP A 47 -5.79 -10.49 0.03
CA ASP A 47 -4.41 -10.69 -0.40
C ASP A 47 -3.56 -9.45 -0.27
N LEU A 48 -4.17 -8.26 -0.41
CA LEU A 48 -3.44 -7.00 -0.37
C LEU A 48 -4.32 -5.90 0.19
N VAL A 49 -3.77 -5.09 1.09
CA VAL A 49 -4.40 -3.87 1.57
C VAL A 49 -3.65 -2.69 0.95
N VAL A 50 -4.37 -1.80 0.28
CA VAL A 50 -3.83 -0.54 -0.22
C VAL A 50 -4.37 0.55 0.68
N ALA A 51 -3.51 1.14 1.51
CA ALA A 51 -3.94 2.06 2.56
C ALA A 51 -3.42 3.47 2.33
N ASP A 52 -4.33 4.43 2.33
CA ASP A 52 -3.98 5.85 2.30
C ASP A 52 -3.32 6.21 3.63
N LEU A 53 -2.19 6.91 3.57
CA LEU A 53 -1.44 7.28 4.78
C LEU A 53 -2.33 8.00 5.79
N GLN A 54 -3.20 8.88 5.30
CA GLN A 54 -4.07 9.70 6.14
C GLN A 54 -5.51 9.16 6.12
N ILE A 55 -5.69 7.93 6.52
CA ILE A 55 -7.05 7.40 6.63
C ILE A 55 -7.59 7.74 8.03
N GLY A 56 -8.85 8.10 8.09
CA GLY A 56 -9.46 8.66 9.29
C GLY A 56 -9.34 7.80 10.54
N SER A 57 -9.26 8.40 11.67
CA SER A 57 -9.15 7.87 13.03
C SER A 57 -7.97 6.92 13.29
N MET A 58 -7.52 6.17 12.31
CA MET A 58 -6.38 5.26 12.45
C MET A 58 -5.59 5.33 11.15
N GLY A 59 -4.40 5.89 11.18
CA GLY A 59 -3.58 6.05 9.99
C GLY A 59 -3.05 4.73 9.45
N ALA A 60 -2.60 4.76 8.20
CA ALA A 60 -2.08 3.54 7.55
C ALA A 60 -0.92 2.92 8.33
N MET A 61 -0.08 3.73 8.96
CA MET A 61 1.02 3.23 9.74
C MET A 61 0.51 2.37 10.90
N ALA A 62 -0.50 2.86 11.62
CA ALA A 62 -1.07 2.13 12.74
C ALA A 62 -1.77 0.86 12.26
N ILE A 63 -2.46 0.93 11.13
CA ILE A 63 -3.10 -0.24 10.54
C ILE A 63 -2.07 -1.32 10.25
N CYS A 64 -0.96 -0.93 9.61
CA CYS A 64 0.08 -1.87 9.23
C CYS A 64 0.71 -2.53 10.45
N LEU A 65 1.04 -1.72 11.47
CA LEU A 65 1.64 -2.25 12.69
C LEU A 65 0.68 -3.21 13.39
N GLU A 66 -0.60 -2.88 13.43
CA GLU A 66 -1.58 -3.75 14.06
C GLU A 66 -1.74 -5.06 13.28
N LEU A 67 -1.75 -5.01 11.96
CA LEU A 67 -1.82 -6.22 11.15
C LEU A 67 -0.61 -7.12 11.39
N ARG A 68 0.59 -6.55 11.45
CA ARG A 68 1.79 -7.33 11.73
C ARG A 68 1.73 -7.96 13.11
N HIS A 69 1.20 -7.23 14.09
CA HIS A 69 1.04 -7.75 15.42
C HIS A 69 0.06 -8.94 15.42
N GLU A 70 -1.08 -8.79 14.77
CA GLU A 70 -2.08 -9.86 14.73
C GLU A 70 -1.60 -11.08 13.96
N GLU A 71 -0.81 -10.88 12.91
CA GLU A 71 -0.19 -11.99 12.20
C GLU A 71 0.73 -12.80 13.11
N SER A 72 1.43 -12.12 14.00
CA SER A 72 2.42 -12.76 14.84
C SER A 72 1.86 -13.77 15.82
N TYR A 73 0.57 -13.63 16.19
CA TYR A 73 -0.05 -14.61 17.07
C TYR A 73 -1.26 -15.30 16.44
N GLY A 74 -1.38 -15.21 15.13
CA GLY A 74 -2.38 -16.01 14.40
C GLY A 74 -3.79 -15.45 14.38
N ALA A 75 -4.00 -14.19 14.78
CA ALA A 75 -5.33 -13.60 14.77
C ALA A 75 -5.80 -13.28 13.36
N CYS A 76 -4.89 -13.14 12.40
CA CYS A 76 -5.24 -13.00 11.00
C CYS A 76 -4.18 -13.67 10.14
N ASP A 77 -4.53 -13.98 8.89
CA ASP A 77 -3.57 -14.52 7.93
C ASP A 77 -2.62 -13.40 7.46
N PRO A 78 -1.41 -13.76 7.04
CA PRO A 78 -0.49 -12.76 6.49
C PRO A 78 -1.13 -12.06 5.28
N VAL A 79 -0.94 -10.74 5.23
CA VAL A 79 -1.49 -9.92 4.15
C VAL A 79 -0.45 -8.90 3.74
N ALA A 80 -0.33 -8.64 2.43
CA ALA A 80 0.56 -7.61 1.94
C ALA A 80 -0.07 -6.23 2.18
N VAL A 81 0.76 -5.23 2.47
CA VAL A 81 0.29 -3.87 2.70
C VAL A 81 1.06 -2.90 1.83
N MET A 82 0.35 -2.12 1.03
CA MET A 82 0.93 -1.03 0.25
C MET A 82 0.39 0.29 0.79
N MET A 83 1.28 1.22 1.07
CA MET A 83 0.89 2.54 1.53
C MET A 83 0.89 3.54 0.38
N LEU A 84 -0.08 4.45 0.41
CA LEU A 84 -0.11 5.60 -0.50
C LEU A 84 0.37 6.80 0.32
N LEU A 85 1.51 7.36 -0.08
CA LEU A 85 2.16 8.42 0.67
C LEU A 85 1.86 9.77 0.03
N ASP A 86 1.70 10.80 0.86
CA ASP A 86 1.41 12.13 0.37
C ASP A 86 2.67 12.85 -0.10
N ARG A 87 3.80 12.57 0.54
CA ARG A 87 5.05 13.26 0.27
C ARG A 87 6.21 12.28 0.27
N ARG A 88 7.29 12.66 -0.41
CA ARG A 88 8.52 11.87 -0.39
C ARG A 88 9.06 11.66 1.02
N ALA A 89 8.89 12.65 1.87
CA ALA A 89 9.39 12.58 3.24
C ALA A 89 8.70 11.46 4.04
N ASP A 90 7.52 11.03 3.60
CA ASP A 90 6.78 9.99 4.31
C ASP A 90 7.33 8.58 4.07
N VAL A 91 8.31 8.44 3.19
CA VAL A 91 8.86 7.12 2.85
C VAL A 91 9.36 6.37 4.08
N PHE A 92 10.03 7.09 5.00
CA PHE A 92 10.55 6.38 6.16
C PHE A 92 9.45 5.92 7.11
N LEU A 93 8.26 6.55 7.07
CA LEU A 93 7.12 6.06 7.84
C LEU A 93 6.66 4.70 7.33
N ALA A 94 6.61 4.55 5.99
CA ALA A 94 6.25 3.27 5.40
C ALA A 94 7.26 2.19 5.78
N ARG A 95 8.53 2.52 5.75
CA ARG A 95 9.56 1.56 6.10
C ARG A 95 9.52 1.18 7.58
N ARG A 96 9.28 2.14 8.45
CA ARG A 96 9.20 1.86 9.88
C ARG A 96 7.99 1.02 10.25
N SER A 97 6.91 1.13 9.50
CA SER A 97 5.71 0.35 9.78
C SER A 97 5.73 -1.04 9.14
N THR A 98 6.81 -1.39 8.47
CA THR A 98 7.02 -2.68 7.80
C THR A 98 6.00 -2.95 6.70
N ALA A 99 5.61 -1.89 5.97
CA ALA A 99 4.79 -2.05 4.77
C ALA A 99 5.59 -2.80 3.71
N ASP A 100 4.90 -3.58 2.91
CA ASP A 100 5.55 -4.34 1.83
C ASP A 100 5.88 -3.47 0.64
N GLY A 101 5.18 -2.35 0.49
CA GLY A 101 5.46 -1.42 -0.58
C GLY A 101 4.80 -0.08 -0.37
N PHE A 102 5.17 0.88 -1.22
CA PHE A 102 4.57 2.20 -1.17
C PHE A 102 4.63 2.87 -2.54
N VAL A 103 3.70 3.79 -2.76
CA VAL A 103 3.67 4.67 -3.92
C VAL A 103 3.46 6.08 -3.39
N VAL A 104 4.18 7.06 -3.96
CA VAL A 104 4.06 8.46 -3.55
C VAL A 104 3.11 9.16 -4.51
N LYS A 105 2.14 9.91 -3.97
CA LYS A 105 1.21 10.68 -4.81
C LYS A 105 1.96 11.79 -5.55
N PRO A 106 1.52 12.19 -6.74
CA PRO A 106 0.27 11.80 -7.40
C PRO A 106 0.33 10.39 -7.96
N LEU A 107 -0.83 9.73 -7.99
CA LEU A 107 -0.90 8.34 -8.43
C LEU A 107 -0.87 8.25 -9.95
N GLU A 108 -0.02 7.37 -10.46
CA GLU A 108 0.08 7.10 -11.88
C GLU A 108 -0.41 5.68 -12.13
N PRO A 109 -1.37 5.47 -13.05
CA PRO A 109 -1.96 4.15 -13.24
C PRO A 109 -0.97 3.02 -13.47
N LEU A 110 0.03 3.25 -14.31
CA LEU A 110 1.01 2.20 -14.60
C LEU A 110 1.80 1.82 -13.35
N LYS A 111 2.23 2.82 -12.61
CA LYS A 111 3.02 2.58 -11.40
C LYS A 111 2.20 1.86 -10.33
N VAL A 112 0.95 2.28 -10.14
CA VAL A 112 0.06 1.63 -9.17
C VAL A 112 -0.17 0.18 -9.55
N ARG A 113 -0.43 -0.09 -10.83
CA ARG A 113 -0.62 -1.46 -11.29
C ARG A 113 0.62 -2.32 -11.11
N GLN A 114 1.80 -1.75 -11.40
CA GLN A 114 3.05 -2.49 -11.21
C GLN A 114 3.27 -2.83 -9.74
N ALA A 115 3.00 -1.88 -8.87
CA ALA A 115 3.15 -2.09 -7.43
C ALA A 115 2.22 -3.19 -6.92
N VAL A 116 0.95 -3.13 -7.31
CA VAL A 116 -0.03 -4.13 -6.89
C VAL A 116 0.37 -5.52 -7.37
N ARG A 117 0.78 -5.63 -8.63
CA ARG A 117 1.19 -6.92 -9.17
C ARG A 117 2.40 -7.49 -8.44
N ALA A 118 3.39 -6.63 -8.15
CA ALA A 118 4.58 -7.08 -7.44
C ALA A 118 4.21 -7.61 -6.04
N LEU A 119 3.38 -6.87 -5.33
CA LEU A 119 2.99 -7.27 -3.98
C LEU A 119 2.16 -8.53 -3.97
N LEU A 120 1.31 -8.73 -4.98
CA LEU A 120 0.53 -9.95 -5.10
C LEU A 120 1.39 -11.17 -5.42
N ARG A 121 2.59 -10.96 -5.97
CA ARG A 121 3.54 -12.04 -6.20
C ARG A 121 4.44 -12.28 -4.98
N GLY A 122 4.25 -11.56 -3.90
CA GLY A 122 5.08 -11.70 -2.72
C GLY A 122 6.36 -10.90 -2.76
N GLU A 123 6.49 -9.98 -3.72
CA GLU A 123 7.65 -9.10 -3.83
C GLU A 123 7.36 -7.77 -3.15
N SER A 124 8.41 -7.03 -2.81
CA SER A 124 8.25 -5.68 -2.30
C SER A 124 8.24 -4.69 -3.46
N TYR A 125 7.78 -3.48 -3.21
CA TYR A 125 7.78 -2.42 -4.22
C TYR A 125 8.03 -1.06 -3.55
N GLU A 126 9.00 -0.32 -4.07
CA GLU A 126 9.29 1.04 -3.60
C GLU A 126 9.26 1.99 -4.79
N ASP A 127 8.46 3.05 -4.65
CA ASP A 127 8.36 4.07 -5.67
C ASP A 127 9.67 4.86 -5.72
N GLU A 128 10.36 4.82 -6.85
CA GLU A 128 11.67 5.43 -6.99
C GLU A 128 11.65 6.95 -7.10
N THR A 129 10.48 7.54 -7.26
CA THR A 129 10.40 8.99 -7.44
C THR A 129 10.84 9.79 -6.22
N TRP A 130 10.97 9.15 -5.08
CA TRP A 130 11.44 9.84 -3.89
C TRP A 130 12.95 10.10 -3.92
N ARG A 131 13.69 9.44 -4.80
CA ARG A 131 15.15 9.56 -4.86
C ARG A 131 15.56 10.80 -5.65
N PRO A 132 16.54 11.56 -5.15
CA PRO A 132 17.04 12.69 -5.91
C PRO A 132 17.72 12.24 -7.19
N THR A 133 17.47 12.96 -8.27
CA THR A 133 18.10 12.62 -9.54
C THR A 133 19.56 12.99 -9.57
N THR A 134 19.97 13.95 -8.77
CA THR A 134 21.35 14.41 -8.78
C THR A 134 22.33 13.37 -8.26
N VAL A 135 21.84 12.37 -7.61
CA VAL A 135 22.71 11.32 -7.10
C VAL A 135 23.55 10.69 -8.20
N ARG A 136 23.06 10.71 -9.39
CA ARG A 136 23.73 10.06 -10.48
C ARG A 136 25.02 10.70 -10.89
N VAL A 137 25.18 11.94 -10.57
CA VAL A 137 26.37 12.66 -11.00
C VAL A 137 27.64 12.05 -10.41
N GLY A 138 27.59 11.71 -9.16
CA GLY A 138 28.76 11.15 -8.54
C GLY A 138 29.11 9.79 -9.07
N ALA A 139 28.13 9.08 -9.50
CA ALA A 139 28.36 7.73 -9.99
C ALA A 139 29.09 7.71 -11.31
N THR A 140 28.95 8.76 -12.04
CA THR A 140 29.52 8.72 -13.34
C THR A 140 30.98 8.80 -13.30
N ASN A 141 31.44 9.31 -12.32
CA ASN A 141 32.71 9.44 -12.32
C ASN A 141 33.26 8.46 -11.66
N ALA A 142 32.81 7.89 -11.36
CA ALA A 142 33.35 7.05 -10.80
C ALA A 142 33.35 5.97 -11.27
N GLU A 143 33.30 6.04 -11.73
CA GLU A 143 33.43 5.37 -11.93
C GLU A 143 33.94 5.23 -12.30
#